data_0076152db0cc589f145fa0f43ae9a3ec
#
_entry.id   0076152db0cc589f145fa0f43ae9a3ec
#
_cell.length_a   1.000
_cell.length_b   1.000
_cell.length_c   1.000
_cell.angle_alpha   90.00
_cell.angle_beta   90.00
_cell.angle_gamma   90.00
#
_symmetry.space_group_name_H-M   'P 1'
#
loop_
_entity.id
_entity.type
_entity.pdbx_description
1 polymer ?
#
loop_
_entity_poly.entity_id
_entity_poly.type
_entity_poly.pdbx_seq_one_letter_code
_entity_poly.pdbx_strand_id
1 'polypeptide(L)'
;MKLLLILLSVFFGGRAEFDRTVHDFGTISQADGPQHCTFTVTNVGEEPLTILSAITSCGCTNVKWTRSTLEKGQKGTIEVTYANEDGPFPFDKTVTVYLSDIKKPVILHLRGVVK
;
A
#
# COMPACT_ATOMS: atom_id res chain seq x y z
N MET A 1 -4.32 16.38 -24.65
CA MET A 1 -4.39 15.51 -24.53
C MET A 1 -3.65 14.62 -23.75
N LYS A 2 -2.58 14.22 -23.89
CA LYS A 2 -1.92 13.34 -23.16
C LYS A 2 -1.74 13.73 -21.80
N LEU A 3 -2.03 14.87 -21.43
CA LEU A 3 -1.88 15.26 -20.10
C LEU A 3 -2.52 14.40 -19.15
N LEU A 4 -3.55 13.74 -19.58
CA LEU A 4 -4.28 12.91 -18.70
C LEU A 4 -3.45 11.91 -18.00
N LEU A 5 -2.40 11.48 -18.62
CA LEU A 5 -1.62 10.45 -18.03
C LEU A 5 -0.99 10.88 -16.74
N ILE A 6 -0.73 12.15 -16.64
CA ILE A 6 -0.09 12.64 -15.46
C ILE A 6 -0.96 12.53 -14.27
N LEU A 7 -2.24 12.63 -14.48
CA LEU A 7 -3.15 12.61 -13.39
C LEU A 7 -3.26 11.26 -12.73
N LEU A 8 -2.80 10.24 -13.41
CA LEU A 8 -2.90 8.93 -12.85
C LEU A 8 -1.69 8.58 -12.01
N SER A 9 -0.69 9.42 -12.03
CA SER A 9 0.47 9.15 -11.25
C SER A 9 0.20 9.42 -9.80
N VAL A 10 0.61 8.48 -8.95
CA VAL A 10 0.49 8.67 -7.55
C VAL A 10 1.85 8.44 -7.01
N PHE A 11 2.54 9.51 -6.60
CA PHE A 11 3.85 9.28 -6.21
C PHE A 11 4.21 10.02 -5.00
N PHE A 12 5.18 9.64 -4.25
CA PHE A 12 5.59 10.25 -3.06
C PHE A 12 7.06 10.06 -2.85
N GLY A 13 7.72 10.99 -2.21
CA GLY A 13 9.11 10.87 -1.91
C GLY A 13 10.05 11.07 -3.06
N GLY A 14 9.54 11.42 -4.22
CA GLY A 14 10.38 11.69 -5.38
C GLY A 14 11.09 10.51 -6.00
N ARG A 15 11.37 9.46 -5.28
CA ARG A 15 12.06 8.30 -5.79
C ARG A 15 11.17 7.10 -5.91
N ALA A 16 10.05 7.09 -5.26
CA ALA A 16 9.15 5.96 -5.23
C ALA A 16 7.80 6.37 -5.76
N GLU A 17 7.24 5.57 -6.64
CA GLU A 17 5.92 5.82 -7.17
C GLU A 17 5.04 4.65 -6.80
N PHE A 18 3.94 4.91 -6.12
CA PHE A 18 2.98 3.88 -5.75
C PHE A 18 1.85 3.87 -6.76
N ASP A 19 1.31 2.70 -7.06
CA ASP A 19 0.17 2.60 -7.97
C ASP A 19 -1.05 3.27 -7.36
N ARG A 20 -1.14 3.26 -6.04
CA ARG A 20 -2.16 3.99 -5.30
C ARG A 20 -1.79 3.95 -3.83
N THR A 21 -2.44 4.74 -3.00
CA THR A 21 -2.21 4.70 -1.57
C THR A 21 -3.48 4.36 -0.79
N VAL A 22 -4.58 4.21 -1.48
CA VAL A 22 -5.84 3.83 -0.84
C VAL A 22 -6.46 2.68 -1.63
N HIS A 23 -6.83 1.63 -0.92
CA HIS A 23 -7.59 0.55 -1.53
C HIS A 23 -8.93 0.49 -0.81
N ASP A 24 -10.02 0.69 -1.54
CA ASP A 24 -11.36 0.66 -0.99
C ASP A 24 -12.03 -0.64 -1.41
N PHE A 25 -12.33 -1.50 -0.45
CA PHE A 25 -12.98 -2.77 -0.73
C PHE A 25 -14.48 -2.62 -0.98
N GLY A 26 -15.01 -1.43 -0.73
CA GLY A 26 -16.44 -1.20 -0.89
C GLY A 26 -17.20 -1.83 0.25
N THR A 27 -18.36 -2.36 -0.03
CA THR A 27 -19.20 -3.01 0.96
C THR A 27 -18.94 -4.51 0.92
N ILE A 28 -18.55 -5.07 2.05
CA ILE A 28 -18.26 -6.50 2.16
C ILE A 28 -19.01 -7.04 3.37
N SER A 29 -18.98 -8.34 3.57
CA SER A 29 -19.56 -8.96 4.75
C SER A 29 -18.51 -9.79 5.48
N GLN A 30 -18.76 -10.10 6.75
CA GLN A 30 -17.81 -10.92 7.47
C GLN A 30 -17.73 -12.32 6.88
N ALA A 31 -18.79 -12.77 6.29
CA ALA A 31 -18.81 -14.09 5.67
C ALA A 31 -17.85 -14.17 4.47
N ASP A 32 -17.45 -13.04 3.93
CA ASP A 32 -16.50 -13.02 2.81
C ASP A 32 -15.11 -13.44 3.27
N GLY A 33 -14.85 -13.41 4.57
CA GLY A 33 -13.56 -13.80 5.11
C GLY A 33 -12.47 -12.74 4.87
N PRO A 34 -11.21 -13.12 5.04
CA PRO A 34 -10.12 -12.16 4.90
C PRO A 34 -10.09 -11.51 3.53
N GLN A 35 -9.70 -10.26 3.51
CA GLN A 35 -9.64 -9.46 2.29
C GLN A 35 -8.19 -9.11 1.99
N HIS A 36 -7.82 -9.21 0.73
CA HIS A 36 -6.42 -9.01 0.32
C HIS A 36 -6.30 -7.91 -0.70
N CYS A 37 -5.21 -7.18 -0.63
CA CYS A 37 -4.87 -6.25 -1.70
C CYS A 37 -3.37 -6.13 -1.80
N THR A 38 -2.88 -5.66 -2.93
CA THR A 38 -1.47 -5.51 -3.18
C THR A 38 -1.22 -4.11 -3.71
N PHE A 39 -0.30 -3.41 -3.06
CA PHE A 39 0.16 -2.12 -3.54
C PHE A 39 1.50 -2.35 -4.24
N THR A 40 1.72 -1.64 -5.33
CA THR A 40 2.97 -1.77 -6.08
C THR A 40 3.75 -0.46 -5.98
N VAL A 41 5.04 -0.59 -5.69
CA VAL A 41 5.91 0.58 -5.64
C VAL A 41 6.99 0.41 -6.70
N THR A 42 7.26 1.47 -7.43
CA THR A 42 8.27 1.47 -8.48
C THR A 42 9.39 2.43 -8.08
N ASN A 43 10.64 1.99 -8.26
CA ASN A 43 11.77 2.89 -8.04
C ASN A 43 11.93 3.75 -9.30
N VAL A 44 11.54 5.00 -9.20
CA VAL A 44 11.65 5.93 -10.33
C VAL A 44 12.87 6.85 -10.19
N GLY A 45 13.67 6.64 -9.17
CA GLY A 45 14.90 7.43 -8.98
C GLY A 45 16.10 6.74 -9.60
N GLU A 46 17.26 7.34 -9.42
CA GLU A 46 18.48 6.81 -9.99
C GLU A 46 19.20 5.84 -9.06
N GLU A 47 18.95 5.94 -7.77
CA GLU A 47 19.64 5.13 -6.78
C GLU A 47 18.80 3.92 -6.37
N PRO A 48 19.42 2.86 -5.87
CA PRO A 48 18.67 1.71 -5.41
C PRO A 48 17.72 2.09 -4.27
N LEU A 49 16.59 1.41 -4.19
CA LEU A 49 15.56 1.70 -3.22
C LEU A 49 15.18 0.40 -2.51
N THR A 50 15.10 0.42 -1.19
CA THR A 50 14.72 -0.75 -0.42
C THR A 50 13.52 -0.41 0.46
N ILE A 51 12.56 -1.33 0.52
CA ILE A 51 11.46 -1.18 1.46
C ILE A 51 11.99 -1.69 2.80
N LEU A 52 12.15 -0.80 3.75
CA LEU A 52 12.74 -1.15 5.04
C LEU A 52 11.75 -1.87 5.94
N SER A 53 10.52 -1.41 5.95
CA SER A 53 9.48 -2.06 6.74
C SER A 53 8.12 -1.52 6.36
N ALA A 54 7.09 -2.26 6.76
CA ALA A 54 5.71 -1.84 6.57
C ALA A 54 4.98 -2.23 7.86
N ILE A 55 4.46 -1.25 8.55
CA ILE A 55 3.87 -1.45 9.87
C ILE A 55 2.39 -1.15 9.83
N THR A 56 1.60 -2.10 10.34
CA THR A 56 0.15 -1.94 10.34
C THR A 56 -0.31 -1.25 11.60
N SER A 57 -1.44 -0.55 11.51
CA SER A 57 -2.03 0.12 12.66
C SER A 57 -2.85 -0.82 13.51
N CYS A 58 -3.08 -2.03 13.08
CA CYS A 58 -3.99 -2.96 13.74
C CYS A 58 -3.46 -4.38 13.66
N GLY A 59 -3.56 -5.13 14.76
CA GLY A 59 -3.19 -6.53 14.72
C GLY A 59 -4.10 -7.35 13.81
N CYS A 60 -5.20 -6.75 13.32
CA CYS A 60 -6.12 -7.40 12.42
C CYS A 60 -5.65 -7.36 10.97
N THR A 61 -4.48 -6.81 10.73
CA THR A 61 -3.94 -6.63 9.38
C THR A 61 -2.56 -7.25 9.32
N ASN A 62 -2.31 -8.02 8.28
CA ASN A 62 -1.01 -8.66 8.08
C ASN A 62 -0.39 -8.07 6.82
N VAL A 63 0.94 -7.97 6.79
CA VAL A 63 1.61 -7.37 5.66
C VAL A 63 2.88 -8.12 5.31
N LYS A 64 3.13 -8.24 4.00
CA LYS A 64 4.36 -8.80 3.48
C LYS A 64 4.85 -7.86 2.41
N TRP A 65 6.14 -7.74 2.26
CA TRP A 65 6.67 -6.84 1.24
C TRP A 65 7.94 -7.40 0.61
N THR A 66 8.26 -6.86 -0.56
CA THR A 66 9.46 -7.25 -1.28
C THR A 66 10.68 -6.87 -0.46
N ARG A 67 11.55 -7.84 -0.20
CA ARG A 67 12.72 -7.63 0.65
C ARG A 67 13.96 -7.26 -0.14
N SER A 68 13.98 -7.55 -1.43
CA SER A 68 15.16 -7.27 -2.23
C SER A 68 15.21 -5.78 -2.59
N THR A 69 16.40 -5.32 -2.90
CA THR A 69 16.59 -3.95 -3.32
C THR A 69 16.04 -3.75 -4.72
N LEU A 70 15.38 -2.63 -4.94
CA LEU A 70 14.81 -2.30 -6.23
C LEU A 70 15.78 -1.36 -6.96
N GLU A 71 16.24 -1.81 -8.12
CA GLU A 71 17.08 -0.95 -8.94
C GLU A 71 16.17 -0.01 -9.73
N LYS A 72 16.75 0.96 -10.41
CA LYS A 72 15.97 1.92 -11.17
C LYS A 72 14.98 1.20 -12.09
N GLY A 73 13.76 1.59 -12.02
CA GLY A 73 12.68 1.01 -12.85
C GLY A 73 12.07 -0.27 -12.33
N GLN A 74 12.64 -0.87 -11.29
CA GLN A 74 12.10 -2.11 -10.77
C GLN A 74 10.93 -1.86 -9.84
N LYS A 75 10.07 -2.87 -9.72
CA LYS A 75 8.88 -2.78 -8.90
C LYS A 75 8.93 -3.74 -7.74
N GLY A 76 8.38 -3.33 -6.63
CA GLY A 76 8.20 -4.18 -5.48
C GLY A 76 6.73 -4.17 -5.08
N THR A 77 6.34 -5.06 -4.20
CA THR A 77 4.95 -5.15 -3.77
C THR A 77 4.84 -5.11 -2.27
N ILE A 78 3.69 -4.63 -1.81
CA ILE A 78 3.32 -4.67 -0.41
C ILE A 78 1.95 -5.34 -0.40
N GLU A 79 1.92 -6.57 0.12
CA GLU A 79 0.71 -7.38 0.13
C GLU A 79 0.09 -7.30 1.49
N VAL A 80 -1.16 -6.91 1.55
CA VAL A 80 -1.85 -6.65 2.81
C VAL A 80 -3.10 -7.50 2.91
N THR A 81 -3.30 -8.09 4.07
CA THR A 81 -4.49 -8.88 4.35
C THR A 81 -5.19 -8.31 5.58
N TYR A 82 -6.46 -7.97 5.42
CA TYR A 82 -7.32 -7.54 6.52
C TYR A 82 -8.14 -8.74 6.94
N ALA A 83 -8.08 -9.13 8.21
CA ALA A 83 -8.74 -10.33 8.70
C ALA A 83 -10.26 -10.29 8.59
N ASN A 84 -10.83 -9.10 8.60
CA ASN A 84 -12.29 -8.93 8.47
C ASN A 84 -13.04 -9.59 9.63
N GLU A 85 -12.54 -9.36 10.84
CA GLU A 85 -13.13 -9.94 12.04
C GLU A 85 -13.57 -8.91 13.07
N ASP A 86 -13.54 -7.63 12.71
CA ASP A 86 -13.85 -6.58 13.67
C ASP A 86 -15.34 -6.33 13.88
N GLY A 87 -16.17 -6.81 13.01
CA GLY A 87 -17.60 -6.61 13.13
C GLY A 87 -18.16 -5.73 12.02
N PRO A 88 -19.47 -5.49 12.01
CA PRO A 88 -20.13 -4.81 10.90
C PRO A 88 -20.01 -3.29 11.01
N PHE A 89 -18.83 -2.78 10.75
CA PHE A 89 -18.56 -1.35 10.85
C PHE A 89 -17.76 -0.89 9.66
N PRO A 90 -17.72 0.42 9.39
CA PRO A 90 -16.77 0.98 8.46
C PRO A 90 -15.38 0.80 9.03
N PHE A 91 -14.38 0.61 8.17
CA PHE A 91 -13.01 0.49 8.66
C PHE A 91 -12.06 1.28 7.75
N ASP A 92 -10.94 1.69 8.34
CA ASP A 92 -9.86 2.35 7.62
C ASP A 92 -8.59 1.97 8.36
N LYS A 93 -7.89 0.98 7.84
CA LYS A 93 -6.65 0.50 8.46
C LYS A 93 -5.47 1.05 7.69
N THR A 94 -4.41 1.41 8.39
CA THR A 94 -3.26 2.00 7.74
C THR A 94 -2.06 1.09 7.79
N VAL A 95 -1.21 1.23 6.77
CA VAL A 95 0.08 0.57 6.72
C VAL A 95 1.10 1.66 6.47
N THR A 96 2.05 1.81 7.37
CA THR A 96 3.08 2.82 7.25
C THR A 96 4.31 2.18 6.65
N VAL A 97 4.71 2.64 5.48
CA VAL A 97 5.80 2.05 4.70
C VAL A 97 7.03 2.93 4.83
N TYR A 98 8.13 2.35 5.31
CA TYR A 98 9.39 3.05 5.42
C TYR A 98 10.31 2.63 4.28
N LEU A 99 10.83 3.61 3.56
CA LEU A 99 11.68 3.36 2.41
C LEU A 99 13.07 3.93 2.65
N SER A 100 14.08 3.32 2.07
CA SER A 100 15.45 3.79 2.24
C SER A 100 15.60 5.18 1.60
N ASP A 101 16.39 6.03 2.25
CA ASP A 101 16.67 7.38 1.73
C ASP A 101 15.46 8.27 1.53
N ILE A 102 14.32 7.91 2.10
CA ILE A 102 13.15 8.76 2.04
C ILE A 102 12.74 9.03 3.47
N LYS A 103 12.78 10.28 3.88
CA LYS A 103 12.56 10.64 5.26
C LYS A 103 11.16 10.42 5.76
N LYS A 104 10.18 10.76 4.95
CA LYS A 104 8.80 10.61 5.37
C LYS A 104 8.25 9.28 4.91
N PRO A 105 7.65 8.53 5.80
CA PRO A 105 7.05 7.26 5.40
C PRO A 105 5.82 7.51 4.54
N VAL A 106 5.44 6.52 3.78
CA VAL A 106 4.24 6.58 2.96
C VAL A 106 3.16 5.80 3.70
N ILE A 107 1.99 6.39 3.84
CA ILE A 107 0.90 5.74 4.55
C ILE A 107 -0.12 5.22 3.56
N LEU A 108 -0.36 3.92 3.61
CA LEU A 108 -1.34 3.27 2.75
C LEU A 108 -2.59 3.02 3.58
N HIS A 109 -3.73 3.02 2.91
CA HIS A 109 -5.01 2.81 3.56
C HIS A 109 -5.78 1.65 2.95
N LEU A 110 -6.36 0.84 3.83
CA LEU A 110 -7.32 -0.17 3.41
C LEU A 110 -8.62 0.25 4.05
N ARG A 111 -9.64 0.48 3.29
CA ARG A 111 -10.91 0.92 3.86
C ARG A 111 -12.09 0.22 3.20
N GLY A 112 -13.22 0.27 3.87
CA GLY A 112 -14.43 -0.35 3.37
C GLY A 112 -15.51 -0.30 4.43
N VAL A 113 -16.63 -0.91 4.13
CA VAL A 113 -17.74 -1.02 5.06
C VAL A 113 -18.13 -2.48 5.17
N VAL A 114 -18.16 -2.99 6.39
CA VAL A 114 -18.56 -4.36 6.64
C VAL A 114 -20.01 -4.33 7.08
N LYS A 115 -20.85 -5.13 6.45
CA LYS A 115 -22.27 -5.21 6.81
C LYS A 115 -22.66 -6.57 7.27
#